data_ddba34be4e3007107090b06670271191
#
_entry.id   ddba34be4e3007107090b06670271191
#
_cell.length_a   1.000
_cell.length_b   1.000
_cell.length_c   1.000
_cell.angle_alpha   90.00
_cell.angle_beta   90.00
_cell.angle_gamma   90.00
#
_symmetry.space_group_name_H-M   'P 1'
#
loop_
_entity.id
_entity.type
_entity.pdbx_description
1 polymer ?
#
loop_
_entity_poly.entity_id
_entity_poly.type
_entity_poly.pdbx_seq_one_letter_code
_entity_poly.pdbx_strand_id
1 'polypeptide(L)'
;MTTRRSFLTKGALAGAAAALAAPTVVRAQEVIKWRMQTYAGSALGEQVVKPAVDAFNRMAAGQMEIELAYADQLVPTGELFQAMQNGTIDCVQSDDDSMASPTEVTVFGGYFPLGLRYSLDVPALFTKYGLKAIWEEEYAKVGVKHISAGAWDPCHFATKDPINSLADLQGKRVFTFPTAGRFLTQFGVVPVTLPWEDIEVAMQTGELDGIAWSGITEVYTVGWSNVTNYFLTNNISGAWIGHFFANMDRWNALPPHLQEMLATCFEQSHYHRQHWYWAGEADLRLNGGKLQLTTIPDEEWKTVEDAAIAFWDEIAAESEVKAKVVAIFKQYNDVMQKAGRPYRFG
;
A
#
# COMPACT_ATOMS: atom_id res chain seq x y z
N MET A 1 -24.12 -65.29 52.92
CA MET A 1 -24.18 -64.13 53.83
C MET A 1 -23.20 -63.07 53.28
N THR A 2 -23.69 -62.07 52.56
CA THR A 2 -22.89 -60.99 52.02
C THR A 2 -22.85 -59.90 53.09
N THR A 3 -21.68 -59.61 53.60
CA THR A 3 -21.46 -58.65 54.69
C THR A 3 -21.55 -57.16 54.14
N ARG A 4 -22.14 -56.29 54.96
CA ARG A 4 -22.34 -54.83 54.73
C ARG A 4 -21.08 -54.10 54.27
N ARG A 5 -19.92 -54.67 54.42
CA ARG A 5 -18.63 -54.06 54.00
C ARG A 5 -18.36 -54.08 52.47
N SER A 6 -18.95 -55.02 51.75
CA SER A 6 -18.75 -55.14 50.28
C SER A 6 -19.59 -54.17 49.48
N PHE A 7 -20.60 -53.53 50.11
CA PHE A 7 -21.47 -52.56 49.42
C PHE A 7 -20.88 -51.18 49.42
N LEU A 8 -20.08 -50.80 50.43
CA LEU A 8 -19.46 -49.43 50.50
C LEU A 8 -18.25 -49.30 49.62
N THR A 9 -17.52 -50.39 49.31
CA THR A 9 -16.37 -50.33 48.40
C THR A 9 -16.75 -50.33 46.95
N LYS A 10 -17.92 -50.78 46.53
CA LYS A 10 -18.43 -50.72 45.16
C LYS A 10 -19.13 -49.40 44.88
N GLY A 11 -19.64 -48.67 45.85
CA GLY A 11 -20.23 -47.34 45.71
C GLY A 11 -19.19 -46.21 45.55
N ALA A 12 -17.99 -46.39 46.15
CA ALA A 12 -16.92 -45.37 46.05
C ALA A 12 -16.20 -45.36 44.67
N LEU A 13 -16.17 -46.48 43.96
CA LEU A 13 -15.58 -46.59 42.63
C LEU A 13 -16.52 -46.08 41.51
N ALA A 14 -17.84 -46.09 41.72
CA ALA A 14 -18.81 -45.55 40.77
C ALA A 14 -18.91 -44.00 40.84
N GLY A 15 -18.61 -43.40 41.99
CA GLY A 15 -18.58 -41.95 42.16
C GLY A 15 -17.34 -41.25 41.58
N ALA A 16 -16.20 -41.97 41.51
CA ALA A 16 -14.97 -41.42 40.93
C ALA A 16 -14.95 -41.41 39.40
N ALA A 17 -15.72 -42.29 38.76
CA ALA A 17 -15.83 -42.33 37.29
C ALA A 17 -16.81 -41.28 36.74
N ALA A 18 -17.77 -40.80 37.53
CA ALA A 18 -18.72 -39.78 37.12
C ALA A 18 -18.14 -38.34 37.19
N ALA A 19 -17.04 -38.14 37.95
CA ALA A 19 -16.37 -36.81 38.02
C ALA A 19 -15.47 -36.46 36.83
N LEU A 20 -15.16 -37.47 35.98
CA LEU A 20 -14.33 -37.28 34.77
C LEU A 20 -15.13 -37.01 33.50
N ALA A 21 -16.46 -37.01 33.59
CA ALA A 21 -17.36 -36.76 32.45
C ALA A 21 -18.15 -35.45 32.58
N ALA A 22 -17.62 -34.45 33.32
CA ALA A 22 -18.16 -33.11 33.21
C ALA A 22 -17.83 -32.60 31.82
N PRO A 23 -18.81 -32.24 30.98
CA PRO A 23 -18.51 -31.62 29.70
C PRO A 23 -17.72 -30.34 30.02
N THR A 24 -16.48 -30.32 29.58
CA THR A 24 -15.76 -29.05 29.50
C THR A 24 -16.59 -28.15 28.58
N VAL A 25 -17.27 -27.20 29.16
CA VAL A 25 -17.91 -26.10 28.41
C VAL A 25 -16.75 -25.40 27.75
N VAL A 26 -16.47 -25.76 26.51
CA VAL A 26 -15.61 -24.95 25.63
C VAL A 26 -16.37 -23.65 25.49
N ARG A 27 -15.99 -22.62 26.27
CA ARG A 27 -16.44 -21.26 26.01
C ARG A 27 -16.05 -20.98 24.59
N ALA A 28 -17.03 -20.77 23.72
CA ALA A 28 -16.77 -20.25 22.37
C ALA A 28 -15.93 -18.98 22.57
N GLN A 29 -14.70 -19.03 22.10
CA GLN A 29 -13.83 -17.86 22.14
C GLN A 29 -14.52 -16.79 21.28
N GLU A 30 -14.73 -15.61 21.84
CA GLU A 30 -15.34 -14.50 21.10
C GLU A 30 -14.45 -14.18 19.88
N VAL A 31 -15.08 -14.09 18.71
CA VAL A 31 -14.37 -13.80 17.45
C VAL A 31 -13.85 -12.36 17.52
N ILE A 32 -12.55 -12.19 17.37
CA ILE A 32 -11.92 -10.87 17.30
C ILE A 32 -12.37 -10.20 16.02
N LYS A 33 -12.89 -8.98 16.12
CA LYS A 33 -13.32 -8.20 14.96
C LYS A 33 -12.45 -6.96 14.79
N TRP A 34 -11.89 -6.80 13.59
CA TRP A 34 -11.14 -5.63 13.19
C TRP A 34 -11.83 -4.89 12.05
N ARG A 35 -11.78 -3.57 12.11
CA ARG A 35 -12.14 -2.71 10.98
C ARG A 35 -10.88 -2.28 10.26
N MET A 36 -10.87 -2.48 8.95
CA MET A 36 -9.79 -2.08 8.06
C MET A 36 -10.34 -1.11 7.02
N GLN A 37 -9.63 -0.03 6.74
CA GLN A 37 -9.91 0.79 5.56
C GLN A 37 -8.69 0.85 4.65
N THR A 38 -8.95 0.78 3.35
CA THR A 38 -7.95 1.02 2.30
C THR A 38 -8.12 2.42 1.69
N TYR A 39 -7.04 2.97 1.14
CA TYR A 39 -7.09 4.20 0.33
C TYR A 39 -7.84 3.99 -0.99
N ALA A 40 -7.93 2.74 -1.45
CA ALA A 40 -8.51 2.41 -2.75
C ALA A 40 -10.04 2.49 -2.73
N GLY A 41 -10.63 3.13 -3.73
CA GLY A 41 -12.05 3.03 -4.01
C GLY A 41 -12.49 1.60 -4.30
N SER A 42 -13.80 1.31 -4.27
CA SER A 42 -14.32 -0.06 -4.38
C SER A 42 -13.86 -0.79 -5.64
N ALA A 43 -13.86 -0.13 -6.80
CA ALA A 43 -13.45 -0.74 -8.07
C ALA A 43 -12.03 -1.30 -8.05
N LEU A 44 -11.10 -0.58 -7.39
CA LEU A 44 -9.72 -1.00 -7.24
C LEU A 44 -9.56 -1.97 -6.06
N GLY A 45 -10.13 -1.63 -4.90
CA GLY A 45 -9.97 -2.39 -3.66
C GLY A 45 -10.46 -3.85 -3.77
N GLU A 46 -11.52 -4.11 -4.57
CA GLU A 46 -12.00 -5.45 -4.89
C GLU A 46 -10.92 -6.30 -5.59
N GLN A 47 -10.05 -5.70 -6.39
CA GLN A 47 -8.99 -6.38 -7.13
C GLN A 47 -7.72 -6.56 -6.29
N VAL A 48 -7.34 -5.56 -5.50
CA VAL A 48 -5.98 -5.47 -4.96
C VAL A 48 -5.88 -5.63 -3.43
N VAL A 49 -6.98 -5.46 -2.68
CA VAL A 49 -6.97 -5.57 -1.21
C VAL A 49 -7.89 -6.69 -0.73
N LYS A 50 -9.11 -6.73 -1.22
CA LYS A 50 -10.12 -7.70 -0.80
C LYS A 50 -9.65 -9.17 -0.88
N PRO A 51 -8.93 -9.63 -1.92
CA PRO A 51 -8.46 -11.01 -1.97
C PRO A 51 -7.60 -11.43 -0.78
N ALA A 52 -6.77 -10.52 -0.25
CA ALA A 52 -5.95 -10.77 0.93
C ALA A 52 -6.80 -10.86 2.21
N VAL A 53 -7.75 -9.94 2.37
CA VAL A 53 -8.67 -9.92 3.51
C VAL A 53 -9.55 -11.18 3.51
N ASP A 54 -10.11 -11.55 2.35
CA ASP A 54 -10.91 -12.77 2.21
C ASP A 54 -10.10 -14.03 2.50
N ALA A 55 -8.82 -14.08 2.08
CA ALA A 55 -7.93 -15.20 2.37
C ALA A 55 -7.68 -15.31 3.88
N PHE A 56 -7.38 -14.19 4.54
CA PHE A 56 -7.21 -14.15 5.98
C PHE A 56 -8.49 -14.59 6.71
N ASN A 57 -9.64 -14.00 6.37
CA ASN A 57 -10.92 -14.32 7.02
C ASN A 57 -11.31 -15.79 6.87
N ARG A 58 -10.99 -16.42 5.73
CA ARG A 58 -11.18 -17.88 5.58
C ARG A 58 -10.27 -18.71 6.48
N MET A 59 -8.99 -18.32 6.59
CA MET A 59 -8.02 -19.06 7.42
C MET A 59 -8.22 -18.84 8.91
N ALA A 60 -8.60 -17.63 9.32
CA ALA A 60 -8.86 -17.25 10.70
C ALA A 60 -10.31 -17.52 11.16
N ALA A 61 -11.12 -18.24 10.36
CA ALA A 61 -12.53 -18.47 10.62
C ALA A 61 -12.80 -18.97 12.05
N GLY A 62 -13.73 -18.30 12.75
CA GLY A 62 -14.08 -18.59 14.14
C GLY A 62 -13.11 -18.01 15.17
N GLN A 63 -12.01 -17.39 14.78
CA GLN A 63 -11.04 -16.76 15.67
C GLN A 63 -10.98 -15.24 15.47
N MET A 64 -10.90 -14.79 14.21
CA MET A 64 -10.80 -13.38 13.86
C MET A 64 -11.47 -13.10 12.51
N GLU A 65 -12.01 -11.91 12.36
CA GLU A 65 -12.63 -11.40 11.14
C GLU A 65 -12.20 -9.94 10.92
N ILE A 66 -11.86 -9.59 9.68
CA ILE A 66 -11.60 -8.23 9.23
C ILE A 66 -12.77 -7.76 8.37
N GLU A 67 -13.38 -6.65 8.76
CA GLU A 67 -14.37 -5.91 7.98
C GLU A 67 -13.64 -4.86 7.14
N LEU A 68 -13.62 -5.05 5.82
CA LEU A 68 -12.94 -4.14 4.87
C LEU A 68 -13.89 -3.01 4.47
N ALA A 69 -13.43 -1.77 4.65
CA ALA A 69 -14.00 -0.55 4.07
C ALA A 69 -13.06 -0.01 2.97
N TYR A 70 -13.65 0.59 1.94
CA TYR A 70 -12.92 1.25 0.86
C TYR A 70 -12.69 2.74 1.15
N ALA A 71 -12.03 3.44 0.23
CA ALA A 71 -11.71 4.86 0.37
C ALA A 71 -12.91 5.67 0.86
N ASP A 72 -12.66 6.52 1.83
CA ASP A 72 -13.59 7.52 2.39
C ASP A 72 -14.88 6.97 3.03
N GLN A 73 -14.99 5.62 3.22
CA GLN A 73 -16.19 5.02 3.82
C GLN A 73 -16.28 5.15 5.34
N LEU A 74 -15.17 5.12 6.05
CA LEU A 74 -15.13 5.30 7.52
C LEU A 74 -14.60 6.68 7.87
N VAL A 75 -13.48 7.08 7.26
CA VAL A 75 -12.86 8.39 7.40
C VAL A 75 -12.23 8.81 6.06
N PRO A 76 -12.02 10.12 5.82
CA PRO A 76 -11.24 10.59 4.68
C PRO A 76 -9.83 9.96 4.63
N THR A 77 -9.31 9.69 3.44
CA THR A 77 -8.01 9.02 3.26
C THR A 77 -6.87 9.74 4.02
N GLY A 78 -6.83 11.07 4.00
CA GLY A 78 -5.86 11.86 4.76
C GLY A 78 -5.97 11.77 6.29
N GLU A 79 -7.05 11.17 6.82
CA GLU A 79 -7.26 10.96 8.27
C GLU A 79 -7.00 9.52 8.69
N LEU A 80 -6.65 8.61 7.77
CA LEU A 80 -6.44 7.19 8.05
C LEU A 80 -5.41 6.95 9.15
N PHE A 81 -4.28 7.68 9.11
CA PHE A 81 -3.25 7.54 10.13
C PHE A 81 -3.81 7.84 11.52
N GLN A 82 -4.47 8.98 11.70
CA GLN A 82 -5.01 9.40 12.99
C GLN A 82 -6.12 8.48 13.48
N ALA A 83 -7.00 8.02 12.58
CA ALA A 83 -8.07 7.07 12.90
C ALA A 83 -7.52 5.71 13.35
N MET A 84 -6.44 5.23 12.75
CA MET A 84 -5.75 4.01 13.18
C MET A 84 -5.02 4.23 14.51
N GLN A 85 -4.29 5.35 14.68
CA GLN A 85 -3.55 5.64 15.88
C GLN A 85 -4.46 5.72 17.12
N ASN A 86 -5.63 6.32 17.00
CA ASN A 86 -6.59 6.44 18.11
C ASN A 86 -7.51 5.22 18.28
N GLY A 87 -7.38 4.18 17.44
CA GLY A 87 -8.16 2.95 17.50
C GLY A 87 -9.58 3.03 16.94
N THR A 88 -9.91 4.08 16.19
CA THR A 88 -11.18 4.16 15.44
C THR A 88 -11.20 3.12 14.32
N ILE A 89 -10.05 2.89 13.70
CA ILE A 89 -9.78 1.81 12.73
C ILE A 89 -8.67 0.94 13.30
N ASP A 90 -8.75 -0.38 13.15
CA ASP A 90 -7.77 -1.30 13.72
C ASP A 90 -6.57 -1.51 12.79
N CYS A 91 -6.82 -1.47 11.47
CA CYS A 91 -5.84 -1.76 10.42
C CYS A 91 -6.08 -0.86 9.20
N VAL A 92 -5.02 -0.47 8.53
CA VAL A 92 -5.05 0.38 7.32
C VAL A 92 -4.18 -0.22 6.23
N GLN A 93 -4.66 -0.14 5.01
CA GLN A 93 -3.84 -0.32 3.82
C GLN A 93 -3.77 1.01 3.07
N SER A 94 -2.58 1.59 3.00
CA SER A 94 -2.30 2.87 2.33
C SER A 94 -0.81 3.05 2.11
N ASP A 95 -0.41 4.21 1.65
CA ASP A 95 0.97 4.71 1.74
C ASP A 95 1.08 5.79 2.83
N ASP A 96 2.32 6.08 3.17
CA ASP A 96 2.66 7.03 4.22
C ASP A 96 2.22 8.45 3.88
N ASP A 97 2.37 8.85 2.60
CA ASP A 97 2.17 10.22 2.11
C ASP A 97 0.67 10.55 2.02
N SER A 98 -0.13 9.65 1.43
CA SER A 98 -1.59 9.83 1.29
C SER A 98 -2.33 9.84 2.62
N MET A 99 -1.91 9.04 3.61
CA MET A 99 -2.54 9.02 4.93
C MET A 99 -1.99 10.07 5.89
N ALA A 100 -1.11 10.96 5.41
CA ALA A 100 -0.49 12.05 6.17
C ALA A 100 0.18 11.58 7.48
N SER A 101 0.96 10.52 7.42
CA SER A 101 1.63 9.97 8.59
C SER A 101 2.69 10.97 9.12
N PRO A 102 2.81 11.15 10.44
CA PRO A 102 3.76 12.12 11.02
C PRO A 102 5.15 11.50 11.24
N THR A 103 5.60 10.61 10.36
CA THR A 103 6.89 9.93 10.48
C THR A 103 7.94 10.53 9.55
N GLU A 104 9.21 10.30 9.85
CA GLU A 104 10.31 10.78 9.00
C GLU A 104 10.37 10.07 7.64
N VAL A 105 9.71 8.91 7.51
CA VAL A 105 9.68 8.13 6.27
C VAL A 105 8.54 8.50 5.32
N THR A 106 7.62 9.37 5.74
CA THR A 106 6.40 9.74 5.01
C THR A 106 6.66 10.16 3.56
N VAL A 107 7.68 10.97 3.31
CA VAL A 107 8.02 11.47 1.97
C VAL A 107 8.48 10.39 0.99
N PHE A 108 8.76 9.18 1.46
CA PHE A 108 9.19 8.05 0.62
C PHE A 108 8.05 7.07 0.31
N GLY A 109 6.92 7.19 1.01
CA GLY A 109 5.70 6.47 0.68
C GLY A 109 5.06 7.00 -0.60
N GLY A 110 4.15 6.25 -1.17
CA GLY A 110 3.59 6.62 -2.47
C GLY A 110 4.66 6.58 -3.57
N TYR A 111 4.77 7.65 -4.33
CA TYR A 111 5.73 7.76 -5.44
C TYR A 111 6.86 8.72 -5.09
N PHE A 112 7.93 8.20 -4.52
CA PHE A 112 9.16 8.96 -4.38
C PHE A 112 9.82 9.13 -5.75
N PRO A 113 9.97 10.39 -6.24
CA PRO A 113 10.33 10.66 -7.64
C PRO A 113 11.57 9.91 -8.10
N LEU A 114 11.43 9.03 -9.10
CA LEU A 114 12.46 8.19 -9.71
C LEU A 114 13.26 7.32 -8.73
N GLY A 115 12.78 7.16 -7.49
CA GLY A 115 13.38 6.29 -6.48
C GLY A 115 13.34 4.81 -6.86
N LEU A 116 12.28 4.41 -7.55
CA LEU A 116 12.04 3.05 -8.00
C LEU A 116 11.93 3.02 -9.53
N ARG A 117 12.60 2.07 -10.17
CA ARG A 117 12.50 1.88 -11.63
C ARG A 117 11.55 0.74 -11.98
N TYR A 118 11.44 -0.25 -11.11
CA TYR A 118 10.62 -1.45 -11.32
C TYR A 118 9.95 -1.88 -10.01
N SER A 119 8.86 -2.61 -10.13
CA SER A 119 8.14 -3.17 -8.99
C SER A 119 9.00 -4.11 -8.11
N LEU A 120 10.01 -4.77 -8.69
CA LEU A 120 10.96 -5.60 -7.95
C LEU A 120 11.89 -4.82 -7.01
N ASP A 121 12.02 -3.52 -7.21
CA ASP A 121 12.88 -2.68 -6.37
C ASP A 121 12.35 -2.60 -4.92
N VAL A 122 11.01 -2.57 -4.74
CA VAL A 122 10.40 -2.46 -3.40
C VAL A 122 10.75 -3.66 -2.50
N PRO A 123 10.46 -4.92 -2.87
CA PRO A 123 10.82 -6.05 -2.02
C PRO A 123 12.35 -6.15 -1.79
N ALA A 124 13.17 -5.80 -2.78
CA ALA A 124 14.62 -5.79 -2.61
C ALA A 124 15.07 -4.77 -1.56
N LEU A 125 14.57 -3.54 -1.62
CA LEU A 125 14.89 -2.47 -0.68
C LEU A 125 14.44 -2.80 0.75
N PHE A 126 13.23 -3.34 0.91
CA PHE A 126 12.69 -3.65 2.23
C PHE A 126 13.33 -4.89 2.86
N THR A 127 13.59 -5.97 2.08
CA THR A 127 14.09 -7.23 2.64
C THR A 127 15.61 -7.29 2.72
N LYS A 128 16.34 -6.70 1.76
CA LYS A 128 17.80 -6.84 1.64
C LYS A 128 18.57 -5.56 2.03
N TYR A 129 18.01 -4.39 1.71
CA TYR A 129 18.71 -3.11 1.94
C TYR A 129 18.31 -2.40 3.23
N GLY A 130 17.36 -2.99 4.01
CA GLY A 130 17.09 -2.62 5.38
C GLY A 130 16.02 -1.55 5.58
N LEU A 131 15.24 -1.17 4.55
CA LEU A 131 14.16 -0.20 4.73
C LEU A 131 13.11 -0.68 5.73
N LYS A 132 12.79 -2.00 5.76
CA LYS A 132 11.81 -2.55 6.70
C LYS A 132 12.09 -2.16 8.15
N ALA A 133 13.33 -2.28 8.60
CA ALA A 133 13.70 -1.94 9.97
C ALA A 133 13.51 -0.44 10.28
N ILE A 134 13.77 0.44 9.30
CA ILE A 134 13.57 1.88 9.45
C ILE A 134 12.07 2.18 9.57
N TRP A 135 11.22 1.59 8.71
CA TRP A 135 9.76 1.77 8.81
C TRP A 135 9.21 1.25 10.12
N GLU A 136 9.61 0.05 10.54
CA GLU A 136 9.18 -0.53 11.82
C GLU A 136 9.56 0.36 13.01
N GLU A 137 10.76 0.94 13.01
CA GLU A 137 11.22 1.85 14.06
C GLU A 137 10.43 3.16 14.07
N GLU A 138 10.26 3.81 12.91
CA GLU A 138 9.57 5.09 12.80
C GLU A 138 8.09 4.97 13.20
N TYR A 139 7.42 3.93 12.74
CA TYR A 139 6.01 3.71 13.08
C TYR A 139 5.79 3.27 14.53
N ALA A 140 6.73 2.56 15.13
CA ALA A 140 6.68 2.21 16.55
C ALA A 140 6.72 3.46 17.44
N LYS A 141 7.45 4.52 17.07
CA LYS A 141 7.50 5.81 17.82
C LYS A 141 6.14 6.47 17.92
N VAL A 142 5.25 6.20 16.98
CA VAL A 142 3.91 6.80 16.89
C VAL A 142 2.78 5.81 17.20
N GLY A 143 3.11 4.67 17.84
CA GLY A 143 2.11 3.70 18.32
C GLY A 143 1.44 2.88 17.20
N VAL A 144 2.11 2.71 16.07
CA VAL A 144 1.61 1.97 14.92
C VAL A 144 2.54 0.81 14.60
N LYS A 145 1.96 -0.36 14.32
CA LYS A 145 2.67 -1.52 13.79
C LYS A 145 2.72 -1.43 12.27
N HIS A 146 3.92 -1.32 11.71
CA HIS A 146 4.15 -1.61 10.30
C HIS A 146 4.16 -3.12 10.08
N ILE A 147 3.26 -3.64 9.25
CA ILE A 147 3.10 -5.08 9.03
C ILE A 147 3.91 -5.52 7.81
N SER A 148 3.64 -4.94 6.66
CA SER A 148 4.35 -5.27 5.42
C SER A 148 4.36 -4.10 4.44
N ALA A 149 5.35 -4.11 3.54
CA ALA A 149 5.48 -3.19 2.42
C ALA A 149 5.60 -3.96 1.12
N GLY A 150 5.04 -3.44 0.04
CA GLY A 150 5.18 -4.05 -1.26
C GLY A 150 4.95 -3.10 -2.42
N ALA A 151 5.28 -3.58 -3.61
CA ALA A 151 5.11 -2.83 -4.83
C ALA A 151 3.66 -2.85 -5.31
N TRP A 152 3.24 -1.69 -5.77
CA TRP A 152 2.01 -1.48 -6.51
C TRP A 152 2.38 -1.04 -7.93
N ASP A 153 1.48 -0.33 -8.61
CA ASP A 153 1.65 0.13 -9.97
C ASP A 153 2.70 1.25 -10.14
N PRO A 154 3.11 1.55 -11.37
CA PRO A 154 3.94 2.72 -11.66
C PRO A 154 3.12 4.01 -11.63
N CYS A 155 3.79 5.19 -11.55
CA CYS A 155 3.15 6.49 -11.67
C CYS A 155 3.39 7.12 -13.03
N HIS A 156 2.32 7.25 -13.81
CA HIS A 156 2.27 7.92 -15.11
C HIS A 156 1.26 9.07 -15.08
N PHE A 157 1.22 9.85 -16.15
CA PHE A 157 0.19 10.86 -16.36
C PHE A 157 -0.90 10.31 -17.28
N ALA A 158 -2.15 10.38 -16.85
CA ALA A 158 -3.33 10.25 -17.69
C ALA A 158 -3.95 11.66 -17.87
N THR A 159 -4.09 12.17 -19.10
CA THR A 159 -4.39 13.57 -19.36
C THR A 159 -5.46 13.77 -20.41
N LYS A 160 -6.08 14.97 -20.43
CA LYS A 160 -7.02 15.37 -21.48
C LYS A 160 -6.31 15.74 -22.78
N ASP A 161 -5.19 16.45 -22.67
CA ASP A 161 -4.38 16.91 -23.79
C ASP A 161 -3.09 16.09 -23.86
N PRO A 162 -2.49 15.93 -25.06
CA PRO A 162 -1.25 15.20 -25.22
C PRO A 162 -0.09 15.91 -24.50
N ILE A 163 0.82 15.12 -23.94
CA ILE A 163 2.10 15.58 -23.38
C ILE A 163 3.21 14.92 -24.19
N ASN A 164 3.94 15.73 -24.98
CA ASN A 164 5.04 15.30 -25.83
C ASN A 164 6.36 15.99 -25.47
N SER A 165 6.31 16.98 -24.59
CA SER A 165 7.45 17.76 -24.09
C SER A 165 7.23 18.20 -22.65
N LEU A 166 8.29 18.60 -21.93
CA LEU A 166 8.17 19.19 -20.59
C LEU A 166 7.39 20.52 -20.61
N ALA A 167 7.42 21.23 -21.74
CA ALA A 167 6.66 22.47 -21.89
C ALA A 167 5.14 22.23 -21.81
N ASP A 168 4.66 21.06 -22.22
CA ASP A 168 3.24 20.71 -22.15
C ASP A 168 2.73 20.51 -20.72
N LEU A 169 3.62 20.37 -19.75
CA LEU A 169 3.28 20.27 -18.32
C LEU A 169 2.98 21.62 -17.67
N GLN A 170 3.42 22.74 -18.29
CA GLN A 170 3.31 24.07 -17.72
C GLN A 170 1.85 24.47 -17.46
N GLY A 171 1.55 24.79 -16.18
CA GLY A 171 0.23 25.23 -15.73
C GLY A 171 -0.83 24.13 -15.67
N LYS A 172 -0.51 22.87 -15.99
CA LYS A 172 -1.45 21.75 -15.88
C LYS A 172 -1.79 21.49 -14.41
N ARG A 173 -3.09 21.49 -14.10
CA ARG A 173 -3.61 21.12 -12.79
C ARG A 173 -3.74 19.59 -12.75
N VAL A 174 -2.96 18.98 -11.90
CA VAL A 174 -2.81 17.53 -11.88
C VAL A 174 -3.10 16.99 -10.48
N PHE A 175 -4.04 16.05 -10.38
CA PHE A 175 -4.22 15.26 -9.17
C PHE A 175 -3.02 14.35 -8.97
N THR A 176 -2.35 14.43 -7.82
CA THR A 176 -1.15 13.64 -7.54
C THR A 176 -0.87 13.57 -6.02
N PHE A 177 0.08 12.72 -5.65
CA PHE A 177 0.57 12.60 -4.28
C PHE A 177 1.30 13.86 -3.81
N PRO A 178 1.27 14.18 -2.52
CA PRO A 178 1.91 15.39 -1.99
C PRO A 178 3.40 15.49 -2.35
N THR A 179 4.18 14.45 -2.11
CA THR A 179 5.63 14.44 -2.38
C THR A 179 5.93 14.51 -3.88
N ALA A 180 5.22 13.74 -4.69
CA ALA A 180 5.34 13.81 -6.16
C ALA A 180 4.91 15.19 -6.69
N GLY A 181 3.85 15.76 -6.14
CA GLY A 181 3.39 17.12 -6.47
C GLY A 181 4.45 18.18 -6.17
N ARG A 182 5.07 18.14 -4.98
CA ARG A 182 6.19 19.03 -4.62
C ARG A 182 7.31 18.96 -5.66
N PHE A 183 7.68 17.77 -6.10
CA PHE A 183 8.69 17.59 -7.15
C PHE A 183 8.23 18.16 -8.49
N LEU A 184 7.00 17.86 -8.91
CA LEU A 184 6.47 18.24 -10.23
C LEU A 184 6.27 19.74 -10.41
N THR A 185 6.17 20.53 -9.32
CA THR A 185 6.11 22.01 -9.41
C THR A 185 7.33 22.60 -10.10
N GLN A 186 8.49 21.91 -10.05
CA GLN A 186 9.71 22.35 -10.75
C GLN A 186 9.53 22.37 -12.28
N PHE A 187 8.56 21.62 -12.80
CA PHE A 187 8.21 21.54 -14.23
C PHE A 187 6.92 22.31 -14.56
N GLY A 188 6.47 23.16 -13.63
CA GLY A 188 5.30 24.02 -13.82
C GLY A 188 3.95 23.31 -13.64
N VAL A 189 3.92 22.06 -13.17
CA VAL A 189 2.68 21.40 -12.78
C VAL A 189 2.09 22.10 -11.56
N VAL A 190 0.77 22.24 -11.53
CA VAL A 190 -0.01 22.70 -10.39
C VAL A 190 -0.64 21.47 -9.72
N PRO A 191 -0.06 20.96 -8.62
CA PRO A 191 -0.59 19.79 -7.95
C PRO A 191 -1.92 20.14 -7.26
N VAL A 192 -2.88 19.24 -7.36
CA VAL A 192 -4.21 19.35 -6.74
C VAL A 192 -4.48 18.11 -5.91
N THR A 193 -5.03 18.29 -4.72
CA THR A 193 -5.48 17.21 -3.84
C THR A 193 -6.99 17.29 -3.71
N LEU A 194 -7.68 16.18 -3.95
CA LEU A 194 -9.13 16.02 -3.89
C LEU A 194 -9.46 14.69 -3.22
N PRO A 195 -10.67 14.54 -2.65
CA PRO A 195 -11.21 13.23 -2.30
C PRO A 195 -11.26 12.32 -3.53
N TRP A 196 -11.08 11.01 -3.31
CA TRP A 196 -11.05 10.02 -4.39
C TRP A 196 -12.27 10.07 -5.30
N GLU A 197 -13.46 10.20 -4.71
CA GLU A 197 -14.74 10.19 -5.42
C GLU A 197 -14.96 11.46 -6.28
N ASP A 198 -14.19 12.54 -6.04
CA ASP A 198 -14.33 13.81 -6.75
C ASP A 198 -13.46 13.90 -7.99
N ILE A 199 -12.47 13.01 -8.16
CA ILE A 199 -11.47 13.08 -9.24
C ILE A 199 -12.12 13.03 -10.62
N GLU A 200 -13.06 12.10 -10.84
CA GLU A 200 -13.74 11.95 -12.13
C GLU A 200 -14.53 13.21 -12.50
N VAL A 201 -15.27 13.77 -11.54
CA VAL A 201 -16.05 15.00 -11.72
C VAL A 201 -15.12 16.19 -12.00
N ALA A 202 -14.04 16.34 -11.26
CA ALA A 202 -13.04 17.39 -11.48
C ALA A 202 -12.39 17.30 -12.86
N MET A 203 -12.14 16.09 -13.35
CA MET A 203 -11.72 15.86 -14.72
C MET A 203 -12.80 16.29 -15.73
N GLN A 204 -14.06 15.88 -15.54
CA GLN A 204 -15.16 16.22 -16.46
C GLN A 204 -15.42 17.72 -16.52
N THR A 205 -15.43 18.40 -15.39
CA THR A 205 -15.71 19.84 -15.29
C THR A 205 -14.56 20.73 -15.73
N GLY A 206 -13.36 20.16 -15.90
CA GLY A 206 -12.15 20.92 -16.27
C GLY A 206 -11.48 21.60 -15.07
N GLU A 207 -11.76 21.18 -13.86
CA GLU A 207 -10.99 21.56 -12.67
C GLU A 207 -9.62 20.92 -12.68
N LEU A 208 -9.50 19.69 -13.22
CA LEU A 208 -8.25 18.97 -13.48
C LEU A 208 -7.97 18.87 -14.97
N ASP A 209 -6.70 18.94 -15.34
CA ASP A 209 -6.17 18.72 -16.68
C ASP A 209 -5.58 17.31 -16.82
N GLY A 210 -5.25 16.67 -15.69
CA GLY A 210 -4.68 15.32 -15.67
C GLY A 210 -4.60 14.71 -14.27
N ILE A 211 -4.20 13.45 -14.27
CA ILE A 211 -4.02 12.61 -13.10
C ILE A 211 -2.62 12.00 -13.20
N ALA A 212 -1.75 12.26 -12.24
CA ALA A 212 -0.44 11.63 -12.09
C ALA A 212 -0.44 10.80 -10.81
N TRP A 213 -1.11 9.66 -10.89
CA TRP A 213 -1.39 8.81 -9.74
C TRP A 213 -1.04 7.34 -9.98
N SER A 214 -1.25 6.82 -11.18
CA SER A 214 -1.23 5.37 -11.39
C SER A 214 -0.70 4.95 -12.76
N GLY A 215 -0.52 3.65 -12.95
CA GLY A 215 -0.31 3.01 -14.23
C GLY A 215 -1.59 2.89 -15.05
N ILE A 216 -1.45 2.45 -16.30
CA ILE A 216 -2.59 2.33 -17.22
C ILE A 216 -3.62 1.30 -16.73
N THR A 217 -3.18 0.26 -16.03
CA THR A 217 -4.06 -0.79 -15.48
C THR A 217 -5.08 -0.20 -14.52
N GLU A 218 -4.62 0.64 -13.60
CA GLU A 218 -5.49 1.29 -12.64
C GLU A 218 -6.39 2.33 -13.30
N VAL A 219 -5.84 3.16 -14.21
CA VAL A 219 -6.62 4.15 -14.99
C VAL A 219 -7.84 3.51 -15.67
N TYR A 220 -7.69 2.30 -16.21
CA TYR A 220 -8.82 1.56 -16.81
C TYR A 220 -9.74 0.96 -15.75
N THR A 221 -9.18 0.40 -14.68
CA THR A 221 -9.94 -0.31 -13.62
C THR A 221 -10.88 0.63 -12.88
N VAL A 222 -10.41 1.85 -12.55
CA VAL A 222 -11.20 2.83 -11.81
C VAL A 222 -12.05 3.74 -12.71
N GLY A 223 -11.94 3.58 -14.04
CA GLY A 223 -12.76 4.32 -15.00
C GLY A 223 -12.19 5.67 -15.46
N TRP A 224 -11.02 6.09 -14.99
CA TRP A 224 -10.41 7.37 -15.41
C TRP A 224 -10.10 7.43 -16.91
N SER A 225 -9.97 6.27 -17.57
CA SER A 225 -9.91 6.19 -19.04
C SER A 225 -11.17 6.72 -19.76
N ASN A 226 -12.26 7.03 -19.05
CA ASN A 226 -13.46 7.66 -19.62
C ASN A 226 -13.38 9.18 -19.62
N VAL A 227 -12.49 9.77 -18.82
CA VAL A 227 -12.34 11.23 -18.62
C VAL A 227 -10.97 11.75 -19.01
N THR A 228 -10.09 10.89 -19.51
CA THR A 228 -8.76 11.19 -20.07
C THR A 228 -8.67 10.66 -21.50
N ASN A 229 -7.76 11.21 -22.31
CA ASN A 229 -7.57 10.82 -23.71
C ASN A 229 -6.16 10.30 -24.00
N TYR A 230 -5.19 10.70 -23.17
CA TYR A 230 -3.78 10.42 -23.39
C TYR A 230 -3.15 9.80 -22.15
N PHE A 231 -2.11 8.99 -22.39
CA PHE A 231 -1.30 8.39 -21.35
C PHE A 231 0.18 8.57 -21.67
N LEU A 232 0.90 9.27 -20.78
CA LEU A 232 2.33 9.52 -20.94
C LEU A 232 3.12 8.26 -20.55
N THR A 233 3.96 7.76 -21.46
CA THR A 233 4.75 6.54 -21.23
C THR A 233 5.94 6.74 -20.28
N ASN A 234 6.46 7.96 -20.17
CA ASN A 234 7.43 8.30 -19.14
C ASN A 234 6.76 8.22 -17.76
N ASN A 235 7.42 7.65 -16.77
CA ASN A 235 6.89 7.54 -15.41
C ASN A 235 7.72 8.33 -14.41
N ILE A 236 7.04 8.84 -13.37
CA ILE A 236 7.67 9.53 -12.24
C ILE A 236 8.29 8.51 -11.28
N SER A 237 7.70 7.32 -11.21
CA SER A 237 8.21 6.18 -10.44
C SER A 237 7.76 4.89 -11.12
N GLY A 238 8.62 3.88 -11.12
CA GLY A 238 8.32 2.56 -11.67
C GLY A 238 7.49 1.67 -10.74
N ALA A 239 7.24 2.12 -9.52
CA ALA A 239 6.34 1.48 -8.56
C ALA A 239 5.90 2.45 -7.47
N TRP A 240 4.78 2.14 -6.86
CA TRP A 240 4.29 2.72 -5.62
C TRP A 240 4.66 1.83 -4.43
N ILE A 241 5.03 2.44 -3.30
CA ILE A 241 5.28 1.71 -2.06
C ILE A 241 4.01 1.75 -1.22
N GLY A 242 3.26 0.66 -1.24
CA GLY A 242 2.08 0.52 -0.41
C GLY A 242 2.32 -0.38 0.79
N HIS A 243 1.65 -0.10 1.88
CA HIS A 243 1.86 -0.74 3.16
C HIS A 243 0.56 -1.28 3.77
N PHE A 244 0.73 -2.22 4.70
CA PHE A 244 -0.29 -2.56 5.68
C PHE A 244 0.20 -2.17 7.07
N PHE A 245 -0.68 -1.49 7.81
CA PHE A 245 -0.42 -1.01 9.17
C PHE A 245 -1.53 -1.46 10.12
N ALA A 246 -1.22 -1.50 11.41
CA ALA A 246 -2.23 -1.70 12.45
C ALA A 246 -1.96 -0.79 13.66
N ASN A 247 -3.01 -0.50 14.42
CA ASN A 247 -2.86 0.07 15.76
C ASN A 247 -1.99 -0.87 16.61
N MET A 248 -0.97 -0.33 17.29
CA MET A 248 0.02 -1.14 18.01
C MET A 248 -0.61 -1.94 19.16
N ASP A 249 -1.54 -1.36 19.91
CA ASP A 249 -2.18 -2.06 21.03
C ASP A 249 -3.09 -3.18 20.53
N ARG A 250 -3.82 -2.93 19.45
CA ARG A 250 -4.66 -3.95 18.78
C ARG A 250 -3.81 -5.10 18.26
N TRP A 251 -2.68 -4.79 17.64
CA TRP A 251 -1.73 -5.79 17.16
C TRP A 251 -1.17 -6.64 18.30
N ASN A 252 -0.70 -5.99 19.38
CA ASN A 252 -0.11 -6.67 20.52
C ASN A 252 -1.11 -7.53 21.31
N ALA A 253 -2.40 -7.24 21.22
CA ALA A 253 -3.46 -8.03 21.83
C ALA A 253 -3.79 -9.31 21.02
N LEU A 254 -3.33 -9.43 19.78
CA LEU A 254 -3.57 -10.63 18.98
C LEU A 254 -2.71 -11.82 19.46
N PRO A 255 -3.26 -13.03 19.46
CA PRO A 255 -2.46 -14.24 19.59
C PRO A 255 -1.36 -14.31 18.51
N PRO A 256 -0.14 -14.80 18.84
CA PRO A 256 0.99 -14.80 17.88
C PRO A 256 0.68 -15.49 16.55
N HIS A 257 -0.08 -16.57 16.54
CA HIS A 257 -0.45 -17.27 15.30
C HIS A 257 -1.36 -16.42 14.39
N LEU A 258 -2.22 -15.56 14.94
CA LEU A 258 -3.05 -14.65 14.14
C LEU A 258 -2.22 -13.48 13.59
N GLN A 259 -1.23 -12.98 14.36
CA GLN A 259 -0.27 -11.99 13.87
C GLN A 259 0.52 -12.53 12.67
N GLU A 260 1.03 -13.77 12.78
CA GLU A 260 1.79 -14.43 11.71
C GLU A 260 0.93 -14.69 10.48
N MET A 261 -0.30 -15.19 10.68
CA MET A 261 -1.25 -15.43 9.60
C MET A 261 -1.60 -14.13 8.86
N LEU A 262 -1.86 -13.05 9.59
CA LEU A 262 -2.20 -11.75 9.02
C LEU A 262 -1.03 -11.17 8.23
N ALA A 263 0.18 -11.19 8.82
CA ALA A 263 1.40 -10.74 8.14
C ALA A 263 1.67 -11.53 6.86
N THR A 264 1.50 -12.85 6.89
CA THR A 264 1.69 -13.72 5.72
C THR A 264 0.68 -13.43 4.62
N CYS A 265 -0.61 -13.23 4.94
CA CYS A 265 -1.63 -12.90 3.95
C CYS A 265 -1.35 -11.55 3.27
N PHE A 266 -0.95 -10.54 4.06
CA PHE A 266 -0.65 -9.23 3.53
C PHE A 266 0.64 -9.22 2.70
N GLU A 267 1.68 -9.93 3.14
CA GLU A 267 2.90 -10.12 2.35
C GLU A 267 2.61 -10.81 1.01
N GLN A 268 1.85 -11.90 1.03
CA GLN A 268 1.50 -12.62 -0.19
C GLN A 268 0.66 -11.77 -1.15
N SER A 269 -0.17 -10.86 -0.64
CA SER A 269 -0.99 -9.98 -1.47
C SER A 269 -0.16 -9.04 -2.35
N HIS A 270 1.03 -8.63 -1.89
CA HIS A 270 1.95 -7.81 -2.68
C HIS A 270 2.42 -8.55 -3.94
N TYR A 271 2.72 -9.85 -3.82
CA TYR A 271 3.11 -10.69 -4.95
C TYR A 271 1.99 -10.78 -5.99
N HIS A 272 0.75 -11.02 -5.55
CA HIS A 272 -0.41 -11.09 -6.43
C HIS A 272 -0.61 -9.77 -7.20
N ARG A 273 -0.59 -8.63 -6.51
CA ARG A 273 -0.74 -7.31 -7.13
C ARG A 273 0.36 -7.00 -8.13
N GLN A 274 1.62 -7.29 -7.80
CA GLN A 274 2.76 -7.06 -8.68
C GLN A 274 2.56 -7.74 -10.04
N HIS A 275 2.08 -8.98 -10.06
CA HIS A 275 1.80 -9.69 -11.31
C HIS A 275 0.60 -9.11 -12.05
N TRP A 276 -0.46 -8.75 -11.32
CA TRP A 276 -1.65 -8.17 -11.91
C TRP A 276 -1.34 -6.85 -12.62
N TYR A 277 -0.64 -5.95 -11.97
CA TYR A 277 -0.22 -4.69 -12.57
C TYR A 277 0.75 -4.91 -13.73
N TRP A 278 1.78 -5.73 -13.54
CA TRP A 278 2.79 -5.96 -14.57
C TRP A 278 2.18 -6.47 -15.88
N ALA A 279 1.29 -7.45 -15.81
CA ALA A 279 0.60 -7.99 -16.98
C ALA A 279 -0.38 -6.98 -17.58
N GLY A 280 -1.16 -6.28 -16.74
CA GLY A 280 -2.12 -5.27 -17.14
C GLY A 280 -1.47 -4.07 -17.83
N GLU A 281 -0.34 -3.57 -17.31
CA GLU A 281 0.44 -2.50 -17.95
C GLU A 281 0.83 -2.84 -19.39
N ALA A 282 1.31 -4.05 -19.62
CA ALA A 282 1.72 -4.49 -20.96
C ALA A 282 0.52 -4.67 -21.88
N ASP A 283 -0.54 -5.34 -21.42
CA ASP A 283 -1.72 -5.63 -22.23
C ASP A 283 -2.48 -4.35 -22.62
N LEU A 284 -2.77 -3.47 -21.67
CA LEU A 284 -3.57 -2.27 -21.92
C LEU A 284 -2.84 -1.21 -22.75
N ARG A 285 -1.51 -1.16 -22.71
CA ARG A 285 -0.74 -0.31 -23.64
C ARG A 285 -0.92 -0.74 -25.10
N LEU A 286 -1.10 -2.04 -25.34
CA LEU A 286 -1.27 -2.59 -26.70
C LEU A 286 -2.74 -2.68 -27.12
N ASN A 287 -3.62 -3.10 -26.21
CA ASN A 287 -4.97 -3.54 -26.52
C ASN A 287 -6.07 -2.70 -25.88
N GLY A 288 -5.74 -1.73 -25.02
CA GLY A 288 -6.73 -0.94 -24.27
C GLY A 288 -7.63 -0.06 -25.14
N GLY A 289 -7.06 0.54 -26.19
CA GLY A 289 -7.80 1.19 -27.27
C GLY A 289 -8.45 2.55 -26.96
N LYS A 290 -8.56 2.96 -25.69
CA LYS A 290 -9.17 4.25 -25.32
C LYS A 290 -8.15 5.39 -25.25
N LEU A 291 -6.96 5.11 -24.72
CA LEU A 291 -5.93 6.13 -24.46
C LEU A 291 -4.89 6.12 -25.58
N GLN A 292 -4.54 7.31 -26.06
CA GLN A 292 -3.40 7.50 -26.97
C GLN A 292 -2.12 7.63 -26.14
N LEU A 293 -1.11 6.83 -26.48
CA LEU A 293 0.19 6.88 -25.82
C LEU A 293 0.98 8.09 -26.31
N THR A 294 1.55 8.85 -25.40
CA THR A 294 2.49 9.96 -25.68
C THR A 294 3.81 9.71 -24.98
N THR A 295 4.87 10.35 -25.45
CA THR A 295 6.20 10.17 -24.88
C THR A 295 6.97 11.49 -24.99
N ILE A 296 7.56 11.92 -23.88
CA ILE A 296 8.59 12.98 -23.88
C ILE A 296 9.90 12.33 -24.29
N PRO A 297 10.67 12.89 -25.25
CA PRO A 297 11.93 12.32 -25.67
C PRO A 297 12.93 12.11 -24.53
N ASP A 298 13.69 11.02 -24.57
CA ASP A 298 14.64 10.65 -23.51
C ASP A 298 15.63 11.73 -23.14
N GLU A 299 16.14 12.47 -24.17
CA GLU A 299 17.07 13.59 -23.94
C GLU A 299 16.44 14.70 -23.08
N GLU A 300 15.16 14.97 -23.28
CA GLU A 300 14.43 15.97 -22.50
C GLU A 300 14.03 15.40 -21.13
N TRP A 301 13.59 14.12 -21.08
CA TRP A 301 13.22 13.44 -19.84
C TRP A 301 14.40 13.29 -18.87
N LYS A 302 15.61 13.25 -19.38
CA LYS A 302 16.83 13.27 -18.56
C LYS A 302 16.89 14.47 -17.60
N THR A 303 16.30 15.59 -17.97
CA THR A 303 16.19 16.77 -17.08
C THR A 303 15.37 16.44 -15.83
N VAL A 304 14.32 15.63 -15.97
CA VAL A 304 13.51 15.16 -14.83
C VAL A 304 14.32 14.21 -13.96
N GLU A 305 15.12 13.32 -14.56
CA GLU A 305 15.98 12.38 -13.84
C GLU A 305 17.07 13.11 -13.03
N ASP A 306 17.72 14.11 -13.63
CA ASP A 306 18.75 14.91 -12.98
C ASP A 306 18.14 15.77 -11.83
N ALA A 307 16.96 16.34 -12.03
CA ALA A 307 16.22 17.08 -11.00
C ALA A 307 15.79 16.19 -9.83
N ALA A 308 15.44 14.92 -10.08
CA ALA A 308 15.09 13.99 -9.03
C ALA A 308 16.26 13.71 -8.08
N ILE A 309 17.48 13.59 -8.59
CA ILE A 309 18.67 13.41 -7.74
C ILE A 309 18.90 14.63 -6.84
N ALA A 310 18.73 15.84 -7.38
CA ALA A 310 18.80 17.07 -6.57
C ALA A 310 17.70 17.10 -5.49
N PHE A 311 16.48 16.73 -5.85
CA PHE A 311 15.36 16.63 -4.93
C PHE A 311 15.63 15.61 -3.81
N TRP A 312 16.27 14.46 -4.12
CA TRP A 312 16.68 13.50 -3.09
C TRP A 312 17.67 14.10 -2.10
N ASP A 313 18.63 14.92 -2.58
CA ASP A 313 19.59 15.60 -1.71
C ASP A 313 18.93 16.64 -0.81
N GLU A 314 17.92 17.35 -1.29
CA GLU A 314 17.09 18.25 -0.48
C GLU A 314 16.36 17.47 0.63
N ILE A 315 15.70 16.36 0.30
CA ILE A 315 15.03 15.50 1.28
C ILE A 315 16.04 14.94 2.31
N ALA A 316 17.22 14.49 1.87
CA ALA A 316 18.25 13.97 2.75
C ALA A 316 18.76 15.02 3.75
N ALA A 317 18.76 16.30 3.39
CA ALA A 317 19.21 17.38 4.27
C ALA A 317 18.21 17.71 5.40
N GLU A 318 16.96 17.20 5.33
CA GLU A 318 15.90 17.53 6.29
C GLU A 318 16.08 16.79 7.63
N SER A 319 16.63 15.55 7.65
CA SER A 319 16.89 14.78 8.87
C SER A 319 17.87 13.62 8.66
N GLU A 320 18.40 13.06 9.77
CA GLU A 320 19.28 11.89 9.75
C GLU A 320 18.59 10.63 9.21
N VAL A 321 17.29 10.43 9.53
CA VAL A 321 16.50 9.29 9.03
C VAL A 321 16.32 9.40 7.53
N LYS A 322 15.93 10.59 7.04
CA LYS A 322 15.78 10.85 5.61
C LYS A 322 17.11 10.69 4.86
N ALA A 323 18.21 11.18 5.41
CA ALA A 323 19.54 10.98 4.85
C ALA A 323 19.89 9.49 4.70
N LYS A 324 19.58 8.68 5.73
CA LYS A 324 19.82 7.23 5.72
C LYS A 324 18.99 6.53 4.64
N VAL A 325 17.70 6.87 4.52
CA VAL A 325 16.81 6.29 3.49
C VAL A 325 17.28 6.67 2.10
N VAL A 326 17.59 7.94 1.85
CA VAL A 326 18.12 8.42 0.55
C VAL A 326 19.44 7.72 0.19
N ALA A 327 20.33 7.53 1.16
CA ALA A 327 21.59 6.80 0.94
C ALA A 327 21.33 5.36 0.49
N ILE A 328 20.33 4.68 1.06
CA ILE A 328 19.93 3.33 0.64
C ILE A 328 19.38 3.34 -0.79
N PHE A 329 18.52 4.29 -1.16
CA PHE A 329 18.01 4.43 -2.54
C PHE A 329 19.16 4.67 -3.53
N LYS A 330 20.08 5.58 -3.21
CA LYS A 330 21.26 5.87 -4.05
C LYS A 330 22.14 4.65 -4.22
N GLN A 331 22.47 3.95 -3.12
CA GLN A 331 23.28 2.73 -3.15
C GLN A 331 22.63 1.65 -4.00
N TYR A 332 21.33 1.42 -3.82
CA TYR A 332 20.58 0.41 -4.57
C TYR A 332 20.57 0.73 -6.06
N ASN A 333 20.19 1.96 -6.42
CA ASN A 333 20.13 2.36 -7.83
C ASN A 333 21.53 2.31 -8.50
N ASP A 334 22.59 2.70 -7.81
CA ASP A 334 23.97 2.60 -8.31
C ASP A 334 24.37 1.14 -8.60
N VAL A 335 24.06 0.22 -7.67
CA VAL A 335 24.32 -1.22 -7.86
C VAL A 335 23.57 -1.76 -9.08
N MET A 336 22.27 -1.45 -9.21
CA MET A 336 21.46 -1.92 -10.31
C MET A 336 21.90 -1.33 -11.65
N GLN A 337 22.28 -0.06 -11.68
CA GLN A 337 22.79 0.60 -12.88
C GLN A 337 24.12 -0.01 -13.33
N LYS A 338 25.05 -0.24 -12.42
CA LYS A 338 26.37 -0.87 -12.72
C LYS A 338 26.23 -2.32 -13.15
N ALA A 339 25.23 -3.06 -12.61
CA ALA A 339 24.94 -4.43 -13.03
C ALA A 339 24.39 -4.49 -14.47
N GLY A 340 23.77 -3.43 -14.97
CA GLY A 340 23.23 -3.34 -16.31
C GLY A 340 22.09 -4.33 -16.57
N ARG A 341 21.92 -4.76 -17.84
CA ARG A 341 20.86 -5.71 -18.20
C ARG A 341 21.05 -7.06 -17.52
N PRO A 342 19.96 -7.73 -17.04
CA PRO A 342 18.56 -7.34 -17.15
C PRO A 342 18.04 -6.43 -16.03
N TYR A 343 18.89 -5.97 -15.11
CA TYR A 343 18.47 -5.25 -13.91
C TYR A 343 18.11 -3.79 -14.19
N ARG A 344 18.77 -3.18 -15.19
CA ARG A 344 18.41 -1.87 -15.75
C ARG A 344 18.52 -1.90 -17.25
N PHE A 345 17.50 -1.38 -17.91
CA PHE A 345 17.46 -1.13 -19.34
C PHE A 345 17.73 0.38 -19.50
N GLY A 346 18.97 0.71 -19.69
CA GLY A 346 19.42 2.08 -19.91
C GLY A 346 19.36 2.46 -21.36
#